data_9ab5d37cc86066523cd833999c01e4d9
#
_entry.id   9ab5d37cc86066523cd833999c01e4d9
#
_cell.length_a   1.000
_cell.length_b   1.000
_cell.length_c   1.000
_cell.angle_alpha   90.00
_cell.angle_beta   90.00
_cell.angle_gamma   90.00
#
_symmetry.space_group_name_H-M   'P 1'
#
loop_
_entity.id
_entity.type
_entity.pdbx_description
1 polymer ?
#
loop_
_entity_poly.entity_id
_entity_poly.type
_entity_poly.pdbx_seq_one_letter_code
_entity_poly.pdbx_strand_id
1 'polypeptide(L)'
;LLFGYGLSLDIRNAPVAIVLEDGAPMARDVVAGLRGSDYIAPRYVTTMAEAEALMRGRQVDGIVRIPSDFSRQLAQGRGTVQLVVHGTDAATAASLRGYVSAAIDGWNKRRADSAGRVSAAPGVELVDRLWFNSANSSTWYLVPGLIVLIMTLVGGFLTSMVIARE
;
A
#
# COMPACT_ATOMS: atom_id res chain seq x y z
N LEU A 1 -30.32 -2.89 -6.57
CA LEU A 1 -30.04 -1.73 -5.70
C LEU A 1 -29.32 -2.11 -4.39
N LEU A 2 -29.50 -3.32 -3.84
CA LEU A 2 -28.86 -3.77 -2.58
C LEU A 2 -27.35 -4.09 -2.72
N PHE A 3 -26.89 -4.52 -3.90
CA PHE A 3 -25.47 -4.84 -4.14
C PHE A 3 -24.58 -3.62 -4.42
N GLY A 4 -25.14 -2.48 -4.80
CA GLY A 4 -24.37 -1.27 -5.10
C GLY A 4 -23.90 -0.49 -3.84
N TYR A 5 -24.55 -0.69 -2.69
CA TYR A 5 -24.23 -0.01 -1.44
C TYR A 5 -23.42 -0.86 -0.44
N GLY A 6 -23.36 -2.19 -0.66
CA GLY A 6 -22.72 -3.12 0.28
C GLY A 6 -21.27 -3.47 -0.03
N LEU A 7 -20.75 -3.08 -1.18
CA LEU A 7 -19.39 -3.40 -1.64
C LEU A 7 -18.59 -2.15 -1.97
N SER A 8 -18.66 -1.15 -1.09
CA SER A 8 -17.67 -0.07 -1.14
C SER A 8 -16.36 -0.64 -0.60
N LEU A 9 -15.48 -1.05 -1.51
CA LEU A 9 -14.07 -1.42 -1.24
C LEU A 9 -13.21 -0.17 -0.93
N ASP A 10 -13.81 1.00 -0.82
CA ASP A 10 -13.16 2.21 -0.37
C ASP A 10 -12.83 2.11 1.12
N ILE A 11 -11.61 1.76 1.40
CA ILE A 11 -11.05 1.82 2.76
C ILE A 11 -10.93 3.30 3.11
N ARG A 12 -11.89 3.80 3.89
CA ARG A 12 -11.80 5.14 4.47
C ARG A 12 -11.09 5.02 5.81
N ASN A 13 -10.14 5.94 6.08
CA ASN A 13 -9.37 5.98 7.32
C ASN A 13 -8.49 4.73 7.56
N ALA A 14 -7.76 4.26 6.55
CA ALA A 14 -6.78 3.20 6.74
C ALA A 14 -5.72 3.64 7.77
N PRO A 15 -5.55 2.91 8.88
CA PRO A 15 -4.55 3.24 9.88
C PRO A 15 -3.15 2.97 9.33
N VAL A 16 -2.33 4.02 9.22
CA VAL A 16 -0.98 3.95 8.67
C VAL A 16 0.01 4.51 9.68
N ALA A 17 1.03 3.72 10.03
CA ALA A 17 2.12 4.19 10.85
C ALA A 17 3.06 5.06 10.01
N ILE A 18 3.42 6.24 10.52
CA ILE A 18 4.38 7.14 9.89
C ILE A 18 5.63 7.18 10.73
N VAL A 19 6.75 6.72 10.15
CA VAL A 19 8.08 6.79 10.74
C VAL A 19 8.86 7.90 10.05
N LEU A 20 9.03 9.02 10.74
CA LEU A 20 9.78 10.17 10.26
C LEU A 20 11.17 10.17 10.89
N GLU A 21 12.18 9.74 10.14
CA GLU A 21 13.58 9.73 10.58
C GLU A 21 14.32 11.02 10.20
N ASP A 22 13.82 11.76 9.20
CA ASP A 22 14.40 13.03 8.77
C ASP A 22 13.65 14.20 9.43
N GLY A 23 14.36 14.99 10.26
CA GLY A 23 13.81 16.16 10.94
C GLY A 23 13.70 17.42 10.08
N ALA A 24 14.08 17.38 8.82
CA ALA A 24 14.06 18.54 7.93
C ALA A 24 12.65 19.03 7.59
N PRO A 25 12.47 20.33 7.28
CA PRO A 25 11.18 20.89 6.93
C PRO A 25 10.51 20.21 5.72
N MET A 26 11.30 19.79 4.73
CA MET A 26 10.81 19.11 3.53
C MET A 26 10.19 17.74 3.85
N ALA A 27 10.81 16.98 4.75
CA ALA A 27 10.28 15.69 5.17
C ALA A 27 8.95 15.85 5.92
N ARG A 28 8.83 16.87 6.76
CA ARG A 28 7.58 17.21 7.45
C ARG A 28 6.47 17.65 6.49
N ASP A 29 6.83 18.36 5.42
CA ASP A 29 5.88 18.81 4.42
C ASP A 29 5.29 17.64 3.61
N VAL A 30 6.10 16.62 3.29
CA VAL A 30 5.60 15.36 2.70
C VAL A 30 4.60 14.66 3.63
N VAL A 31 4.93 14.58 4.93
CA VAL A 31 4.03 13.99 5.94
C VAL A 31 2.73 14.78 6.06
N ALA A 32 2.79 16.11 6.00
CA ALA A 32 1.60 16.96 5.99
C ALA A 32 0.73 16.69 4.75
N GLY A 33 1.35 16.43 3.59
CA GLY A 33 0.65 16.02 2.37
C GLY A 33 -0.09 14.68 2.53
N LEU A 34 0.51 13.71 3.21
CA LEU A 34 -0.12 12.43 3.51
C LEU A 34 -1.30 12.59 4.49
N ARG A 35 -1.16 13.47 5.49
CA ARG A 35 -2.20 13.76 6.48
C ARG A 35 -3.45 14.39 5.85
N GLY A 36 -3.30 15.12 4.76
CA GLY A 36 -4.42 15.75 4.04
C GLY A 36 -5.29 14.80 3.23
N SER A 37 -5.00 13.50 3.24
CA SER A 37 -5.79 12.49 2.54
C SER A 37 -6.91 11.96 3.46
N ASP A 38 -8.16 12.04 3.02
CA ASP A 38 -9.33 11.49 3.75
C ASP A 38 -9.30 9.95 3.87
N TYR A 39 -8.37 9.30 3.18
CA TYR A 39 -8.26 7.85 3.12
C TYR A 39 -7.23 7.27 4.10
N ILE A 40 -6.37 8.11 4.69
CA ILE A 40 -5.27 7.71 5.55
C ILE A 40 -5.48 8.27 6.95
N ALA A 41 -5.48 7.38 7.97
CA ALA A 41 -5.44 7.75 9.38
C ALA A 41 -4.00 7.62 9.91
N PRO A 42 -3.21 8.70 9.92
CA PRO A 42 -1.80 8.63 10.27
C PRO A 42 -1.61 8.39 11.77
N ARG A 43 -0.79 7.39 12.12
CA ARG A 43 -0.26 7.18 13.46
C ARG A 43 1.24 7.47 13.46
N TYR A 44 1.64 8.46 14.22
CA TYR A 44 3.06 8.83 14.32
C TYR A 44 3.77 7.91 15.31
N VAL A 45 4.86 7.32 14.86
CA VAL A 45 5.74 6.46 15.67
C VAL A 45 7.18 6.90 15.52
N THR A 46 7.97 6.68 16.55
CA THR A 46 9.34 7.18 16.59
C THR A 46 10.32 6.24 15.92
N THR A 47 10.05 4.94 15.95
CA THR A 47 10.96 3.93 15.46
C THR A 47 10.28 2.95 14.52
N MET A 48 11.07 2.37 13.59
CA MET A 48 10.59 1.31 12.72
C MET A 48 10.13 0.07 13.50
N ALA A 49 10.82 -0.27 14.59
CA ALA A 49 10.46 -1.40 15.44
C ALA A 49 9.07 -1.25 16.06
N GLU A 50 8.71 -0.04 16.49
CA GLU A 50 7.37 0.28 17.01
C GLU A 50 6.31 0.15 15.89
N ALA A 51 6.59 0.69 14.70
CA ALA A 51 5.71 0.57 13.54
C ALA A 51 5.47 -0.89 13.16
N GLU A 52 6.53 -1.71 13.15
CA GLU A 52 6.43 -3.15 12.89
C GLU A 52 5.64 -3.90 13.97
N ALA A 53 5.76 -3.50 15.22
CA ALA A 53 4.95 -4.09 16.30
C ALA A 53 3.46 -3.79 16.11
N LEU A 54 3.11 -2.55 15.73
CA LEU A 54 1.74 -2.16 15.40
C LEU A 54 1.20 -2.95 14.19
N MET A 55 2.04 -3.16 13.17
CA MET A 55 1.66 -3.94 11.99
C MET A 55 1.45 -5.41 12.33
N ARG A 56 2.31 -6.03 13.14
CA ARG A 56 2.12 -7.41 13.63
C ARG A 56 0.86 -7.55 14.47
N GLY A 57 0.54 -6.54 15.27
CA GLY A 57 -0.69 -6.46 16.07
C GLY A 57 -1.94 -6.10 15.27
N ARG A 58 -1.85 -5.96 13.95
CA ARG A 58 -2.93 -5.52 13.04
C ARG A 58 -3.61 -4.21 13.48
N GLN A 59 -2.83 -3.32 14.08
CA GLN A 59 -3.30 -1.99 14.48
C GLN A 59 -3.07 -0.95 13.37
N VAL A 60 -2.23 -1.28 12.39
CA VAL A 60 -2.00 -0.50 11.19
C VAL A 60 -1.92 -1.41 9.97
N ASP A 61 -2.41 -0.93 8.83
CA ASP A 61 -2.45 -1.66 7.56
C ASP A 61 -1.20 -1.42 6.71
N GLY A 62 -0.45 -0.36 7.05
CA GLY A 62 0.79 -0.03 6.38
C GLY A 62 1.70 0.84 7.21
N ILE A 63 2.96 0.93 6.78
CA ILE A 63 3.99 1.79 7.36
C ILE A 63 4.56 2.67 6.26
N VAL A 64 4.51 3.98 6.45
CA VAL A 64 5.21 4.94 5.60
C VAL A 64 6.47 5.38 6.33
N ARG A 65 7.63 5.08 5.76
CA ARG A 65 8.93 5.48 6.30
C ARG A 65 9.56 6.56 5.46
N ILE A 66 9.97 7.63 6.08
CA ILE A 66 10.77 8.69 5.49
C ILE A 66 12.19 8.57 6.07
N PRO A 67 13.17 8.10 5.26
CA PRO A 67 14.53 7.85 5.71
C PRO A 67 15.23 9.13 6.20
N SER A 68 16.23 8.98 7.05
CA SER A 68 17.01 10.10 7.62
C SER A 68 17.80 10.92 6.59
N ASP A 69 18.06 10.36 5.42
CA ASP A 69 18.75 10.99 4.30
C ASP A 69 17.82 11.53 3.21
N PHE A 70 16.50 11.50 3.46
CA PHE A 70 15.46 11.88 2.49
C PHE A 70 15.70 13.29 1.91
N SER A 71 15.91 14.30 2.74
CA SER A 71 16.07 15.69 2.27
C SER A 71 17.32 15.87 1.43
N ARG A 72 18.41 15.16 1.77
CA ARG A 72 19.63 15.15 0.97
C ARG A 72 19.43 14.48 -0.38
N GLN A 73 18.77 13.32 -0.41
CA GLN A 73 18.44 12.62 -1.66
C GLN A 73 17.47 13.42 -2.52
N LEU A 74 16.50 14.08 -1.90
CA LEU A 74 15.56 14.96 -2.58
C LEU A 74 16.25 16.15 -3.27
N ALA A 75 17.26 16.74 -2.63
CA ALA A 75 18.06 17.80 -3.23
C ALA A 75 18.85 17.32 -4.46
N GLN A 76 19.18 16.03 -4.50
CA GLN A 76 19.85 15.36 -5.64
C GLN A 76 18.86 14.82 -6.69
N GLY A 77 17.55 15.04 -6.48
CA GLY A 77 16.53 14.54 -7.39
C GLY A 77 16.12 13.08 -7.22
N ARG A 78 16.47 12.47 -6.09
CA ARG A 78 16.27 11.05 -5.81
C ARG A 78 15.59 10.80 -4.47
N GLY A 79 14.69 11.70 -4.05
CA GLY A 79 13.95 11.54 -2.82
C GLY A 79 13.07 10.28 -2.88
N THR A 80 13.19 9.39 -1.88
CA THR A 80 12.40 8.17 -1.81
C THR A 80 11.61 8.09 -0.50
N VAL A 81 10.35 7.70 -0.59
CA VAL A 81 9.50 7.35 0.53
C VAL A 81 9.20 5.86 0.45
N GLN A 82 9.39 5.14 1.54
CA GLN A 82 9.15 3.71 1.59
C GLN A 82 7.74 3.43 2.13
N LEU A 83 6.97 2.61 1.43
CA LEU A 83 5.70 2.09 1.89
C LEU A 83 5.85 0.59 2.15
N VAL A 84 5.54 0.16 3.37
CA VAL A 84 5.49 -1.24 3.75
C VAL A 84 4.04 -1.61 4.00
N VAL A 85 3.52 -2.62 3.32
CA VAL A 85 2.14 -3.09 3.44
C VAL A 85 2.08 -4.58 3.77
N HIS A 86 0.97 -5.03 4.35
CA HIS A 86 0.75 -6.44 4.61
C HIS A 86 0.56 -7.21 3.29
N GLY A 87 1.41 -8.20 3.02
CA GLY A 87 1.31 -9.05 1.83
C GLY A 87 0.16 -10.08 1.86
N THR A 88 -0.51 -10.23 3.00
CA THR A 88 -1.62 -11.18 3.15
C THR A 88 -2.96 -10.62 2.66
N ASP A 89 -3.10 -9.31 2.55
CA ASP A 89 -4.29 -8.65 2.03
C ASP A 89 -3.92 -7.79 0.81
N ALA A 90 -4.00 -8.41 -0.36
CA ALA A 90 -3.62 -7.76 -1.61
C ALA A 90 -4.54 -6.60 -1.98
N ALA A 91 -5.83 -6.64 -1.60
CA ALA A 91 -6.78 -5.58 -1.91
C ALA A 91 -6.50 -4.32 -1.08
N THR A 92 -6.33 -4.48 0.24
CA THR A 92 -5.94 -3.39 1.15
C THR A 92 -4.58 -2.82 0.77
N ALA A 93 -3.60 -3.67 0.45
CA ALA A 93 -2.27 -3.24 0.03
C ALA A 93 -2.31 -2.41 -1.26
N ALA A 94 -3.09 -2.84 -2.26
CA ALA A 94 -3.24 -2.10 -3.52
C ALA A 94 -3.93 -0.74 -3.33
N SER A 95 -4.99 -0.69 -2.53
CA SER A 95 -5.71 0.54 -2.22
C SER A 95 -4.82 1.54 -1.47
N LEU A 96 -4.10 1.07 -0.43
CA LEU A 96 -3.20 1.90 0.35
C LEU A 96 -2.05 2.46 -0.48
N ARG A 97 -1.47 1.62 -1.36
CA ARG A 97 -0.46 2.06 -2.34
C ARG A 97 -1.00 3.17 -3.24
N GLY A 98 -2.22 3.00 -3.76
CA GLY A 98 -2.88 4.01 -4.58
C GLY A 98 -3.05 5.35 -3.86
N TYR A 99 -3.49 5.32 -2.60
CA TYR A 99 -3.69 6.54 -1.80
C TYR A 99 -2.38 7.24 -1.45
N VAL A 100 -1.36 6.48 -1.04
CA VAL A 100 -0.04 7.05 -0.72
C VAL A 100 0.62 7.60 -1.99
N SER A 101 0.54 6.89 -3.12
CA SER A 101 1.04 7.38 -4.41
C SER A 101 0.36 8.68 -4.81
N ALA A 102 -0.97 8.74 -4.79
CA ALA A 102 -1.73 9.95 -5.13
C ALA A 102 -1.37 11.15 -4.23
N ALA A 103 -1.14 10.91 -2.92
CA ALA A 103 -0.73 11.96 -2.00
C ALA A 103 0.67 12.49 -2.32
N ILE A 104 1.61 11.61 -2.65
CA ILE A 104 2.98 11.98 -3.07
C ILE A 104 2.97 12.71 -4.40
N ASP A 105 2.20 12.24 -5.38
CA ASP A 105 2.06 12.89 -6.69
C ASP A 105 1.46 14.29 -6.55
N GLY A 106 0.45 14.45 -5.70
CA GLY A 106 -0.12 15.73 -5.35
C GLY A 106 0.90 16.68 -4.69
N TRP A 107 1.76 16.15 -3.82
CA TRP A 107 2.83 16.91 -3.21
C TRP A 107 3.89 17.32 -4.25
N ASN A 108 4.33 16.40 -5.10
CA ASN A 108 5.27 16.65 -6.19
C ASN A 108 4.76 17.77 -7.12
N LYS A 109 3.48 17.72 -7.48
CA LYS A 109 2.82 18.73 -8.32
C LYS A 109 2.83 20.10 -7.68
N ARG A 110 2.37 20.21 -6.41
CA ARG A 110 2.40 21.50 -5.69
C ARG A 110 3.80 22.09 -5.60
N ARG A 111 4.81 21.25 -5.36
CA ARG A 111 6.21 21.67 -5.32
C ARG A 111 6.71 22.16 -6.67
N ALA A 112 6.38 21.49 -7.77
CA ALA A 112 6.72 21.92 -9.12
C ALA A 112 6.09 23.28 -9.46
N ASP A 113 4.80 23.43 -9.13
CA ASP A 113 4.07 24.68 -9.33
C ASP A 113 4.70 25.85 -8.53
N SER A 114 5.07 25.60 -7.27
CA SER A 114 5.72 26.59 -6.41
C SER A 114 7.13 26.98 -6.88
N ALA A 115 7.83 26.09 -7.57
CA ALA A 115 9.17 26.33 -8.10
C ALA A 115 9.15 27.03 -9.48
N GLY A 116 7.97 27.31 -10.05
CA GLY A 116 7.82 27.93 -11.38
C GLY A 116 8.38 27.09 -12.53
N ARG A 117 8.61 25.81 -12.31
CA ARG A 117 9.17 24.87 -13.30
C ARG A 117 8.09 23.94 -13.80
N VAL A 118 7.70 24.10 -15.04
CA VAL A 118 6.72 23.28 -15.74
C VAL A 118 7.27 21.86 -16.05
N SER A 119 8.56 21.60 -15.83
CA SER A 119 9.19 20.33 -16.19
C SER A 119 10.24 19.91 -15.16
N ALA A 120 10.10 18.67 -14.68
CA ALA A 120 11.11 17.86 -14.00
C ALA A 120 11.81 18.51 -12.79
N ALA A 121 11.05 19.08 -11.84
CA ALA A 121 11.59 19.15 -10.49
C ALA A 121 11.76 17.71 -10.00
N PRO A 122 12.96 17.36 -9.48
CA PRO A 122 13.20 16.02 -8.93
C PRO A 122 12.14 15.72 -7.88
N GLY A 123 11.30 14.74 -8.18
CA GLY A 123 10.17 14.35 -7.37
C GLY A 123 10.55 13.32 -6.31
N VAL A 124 9.61 13.05 -5.44
CA VAL A 124 9.66 11.92 -4.51
C VAL A 124 9.14 10.68 -5.23
N GLU A 125 9.90 9.60 -5.17
CA GLU A 125 9.51 8.30 -5.66
C GLU A 125 8.99 7.44 -4.49
N LEU A 126 7.88 6.75 -4.72
CA LEU A 126 7.35 5.79 -3.77
C LEU A 126 7.99 4.43 -4.03
N VAL A 127 8.72 3.91 -3.04
CA VAL A 127 9.25 2.55 -3.05
C VAL A 127 8.37 1.69 -2.15
N ASP A 128 7.64 0.76 -2.73
CA ASP A 128 6.80 -0.17 -1.98
C ASP A 128 7.54 -1.46 -1.62
N ARG A 129 7.24 -1.96 -0.43
CA ARG A 129 7.76 -3.22 0.08
C ARG A 129 6.64 -4.03 0.71
N LEU A 130 6.46 -5.26 0.24
CA LEU A 130 5.48 -6.18 0.79
C LEU A 130 6.06 -6.89 2.02
N TRP A 131 5.37 -6.78 3.14
CA TRP A 131 5.69 -7.52 4.35
C TRP A 131 5.19 -8.96 4.19
N PHE A 132 6.08 -9.95 4.35
CA PHE A 132 5.85 -11.39 4.16
C PHE A 132 5.67 -11.90 2.72
N ASN A 133 5.68 -11.06 1.70
CA ASN A 133 5.65 -11.49 0.30
C ASN A 133 6.65 -10.68 -0.54
N SER A 134 7.93 -10.86 -0.25
CA SER A 134 9.02 -10.14 -0.93
C SER A 134 9.10 -10.42 -2.44
N ALA A 135 8.52 -11.54 -2.90
CA ALA A 135 8.51 -11.94 -4.31
C ALA A 135 7.32 -11.38 -5.11
N ASN A 136 6.34 -10.70 -4.45
CA ASN A 136 5.09 -10.22 -5.08
C ASN A 136 4.42 -11.29 -5.95
N SER A 137 4.53 -12.56 -5.56
CA SER A 137 4.09 -13.71 -6.33
C SER A 137 2.68 -14.10 -5.91
N SER A 138 1.71 -13.82 -6.78
CA SER A 138 0.32 -14.28 -6.64
C SER A 138 0.20 -15.80 -6.78
N THR A 139 1.25 -16.49 -7.17
CA THR A 139 1.30 -17.95 -7.40
C THR A 139 0.93 -18.73 -6.14
N TRP A 140 1.35 -18.26 -4.95
CA TRP A 140 1.04 -18.90 -3.68
C TRP A 140 -0.44 -18.88 -3.31
N TYR A 141 -1.20 -17.95 -3.89
CA TYR A 141 -2.65 -17.84 -3.67
C TYR A 141 -3.45 -18.56 -4.76
N LEU A 142 -2.98 -18.48 -6.02
CA LEU A 142 -3.67 -19.05 -7.17
C LEU A 142 -3.57 -20.57 -7.21
N VAL A 143 -2.42 -21.16 -6.82
CA VAL A 143 -2.21 -22.63 -6.90
C VAL A 143 -3.17 -23.40 -6.00
N PRO A 144 -3.35 -23.10 -4.70
CA PRO A 144 -4.33 -23.79 -3.87
C PRO A 144 -5.77 -23.61 -4.38
N GLY A 145 -6.13 -22.41 -4.84
CA GLY A 145 -7.46 -22.12 -5.38
C GLY A 145 -7.75 -22.92 -6.66
N LEU A 146 -6.77 -23.03 -7.54
CA LEU A 146 -6.90 -23.81 -8.78
C LEU A 146 -7.05 -25.31 -8.49
N ILE A 147 -6.31 -25.84 -7.52
CA ILE A 147 -6.41 -27.25 -7.11
C ILE A 147 -7.82 -27.57 -6.61
N VAL A 148 -8.38 -26.72 -5.73
CA VAL A 148 -9.73 -26.90 -5.21
C VAL A 148 -10.76 -26.83 -6.34
N LEU A 149 -10.62 -25.92 -7.28
CA LEU A 149 -11.51 -25.76 -8.42
C LEU A 149 -11.48 -26.99 -9.33
N ILE A 150 -10.30 -27.50 -9.65
CA ILE A 150 -10.14 -28.72 -10.46
C ILE A 150 -10.73 -29.94 -9.75
N MET A 151 -10.46 -30.11 -8.44
CA MET A 151 -11.01 -31.23 -7.66
C MET A 151 -12.54 -31.18 -7.61
N THR A 152 -13.14 -30.00 -7.45
CA THR A 152 -14.60 -29.84 -7.44
C THR A 152 -15.20 -30.14 -8.81
N LEU A 153 -14.57 -29.69 -9.89
CA LEU A 153 -15.04 -29.90 -11.25
C LEU A 153 -14.96 -31.37 -11.64
N VAL A 154 -13.84 -32.03 -11.36
CA VAL A 154 -13.65 -33.46 -11.63
C VAL A 154 -14.59 -34.33 -10.79
N GLY A 155 -14.73 -33.99 -9.49
CA GLY A 155 -15.66 -34.70 -8.59
C GLY A 155 -17.11 -34.59 -9.06
N GLY A 156 -17.55 -33.41 -9.43
CA GLY A 156 -18.90 -33.16 -9.97
C GLY A 156 -19.14 -33.90 -11.29
N PHE A 157 -18.16 -33.93 -12.17
CA PHE A 157 -18.27 -34.63 -13.45
C PHE A 157 -18.36 -36.14 -13.27
N LEU A 158 -17.52 -36.72 -12.42
CA LEU A 158 -17.54 -38.16 -12.11
C LEU A 158 -18.86 -38.56 -11.45
N THR A 159 -19.35 -37.78 -10.50
CA THR A 159 -20.65 -38.06 -9.85
C THR A 159 -21.79 -38.01 -10.85
N SER A 160 -21.81 -37.01 -11.73
CA SER A 160 -22.82 -36.90 -12.80
C SER A 160 -22.78 -38.09 -13.76
N MET A 161 -21.56 -38.56 -14.10
CA MET A 161 -21.38 -39.71 -15.00
C MET A 161 -21.85 -41.01 -14.41
N VAL A 162 -21.65 -41.21 -13.08
CA VAL A 162 -22.13 -42.37 -12.35
C VAL A 162 -23.65 -42.40 -12.31
N ILE A 163 -24.28 -41.29 -11.99
CA ILE A 163 -25.77 -41.18 -11.95
C ILE A 163 -26.38 -41.41 -13.34
N ALA A 164 -25.77 -40.93 -14.41
CA ALA A 164 -26.26 -41.08 -15.77
C ALA A 164 -26.15 -42.52 -16.31
N ARG A 165 -25.39 -43.39 -15.62
CA ARG A 165 -25.17 -44.78 -16.05
C ARG A 165 -26.09 -45.79 -15.33
N GLU A 166 -26.78 -45.39 -14.27
CA GLU A 166 -27.85 -46.15 -13.62
C GLU A 166 -29.23 -45.92 -14.28
#